data_0ee8c8494b723d46221f07f48b8786b4
#
_entry.id   0ee8c8494b723d46221f07f48b8786b4
#
_cell.length_a   1.000
_cell.length_b   1.000
_cell.length_c   1.000
_cell.angle_alpha   90.00
_cell.angle_beta   90.00
_cell.angle_gamma   90.00
#
_symmetry.space_group_name_H-M   'P 1'
#
loop_
_entity.id
_entity.type
_entity.pdbx_description
1 polymer ?
#
loop_
_entity_poly.entity_id
_entity_poly.type
_entity_poly.pdbx_seq_one_letter_code
_entity_poly.pdbx_strand_id
1 'polypeptide(L)' 'MNDVVISITAQERMEIEAILLDRDLEAALAFLKRIKDRIEDRERKGMRSHLDCK' A
#
# COMPACT_ATOMS: atom_id res chain seq x y z
N MET A 1 -17.54 0.25 -8.20
CA MET A 1 -16.30 0.27 -7.43
C MET A 1 -15.23 -0.54 -8.13
N ASN A 2 -14.02 0.00 -8.20
CA ASN A 2 -12.93 -0.65 -8.91
C ASN A 2 -12.06 -1.44 -7.98
N ASP A 3 -11.69 -2.62 -8.41
CA ASP A 3 -10.76 -3.43 -7.66
C ASP A 3 -9.34 -3.04 -8.05
N VAL A 4 -8.46 -3.02 -7.07
CA VAL A 4 -7.06 -2.72 -7.31
C VAL A 4 -6.22 -3.91 -6.91
N VAL A 5 -5.37 -4.34 -7.82
CA VAL A 5 -4.48 -5.47 -7.56
C VAL A 5 -3.08 -4.94 -7.31
N ILE A 6 -2.52 -5.26 -6.18
CA ILE A 6 -1.15 -4.87 -5.86
C ILE A 6 -0.37 -6.11 -5.46
N SER A 7 0.95 -6.00 -5.59
CA SER A 7 1.83 -7.11 -5.25
C SER A 7 2.37 -6.92 -3.84
N ILE A 8 2.42 -8.00 -3.10
CA ILE A 8 2.98 -7.98 -1.75
C ILE A 8 4.10 -9.01 -1.71
N THR A 9 5.28 -8.56 -1.33
CA THR A 9 6.43 -9.45 -1.28
C THR A 9 6.33 -10.39 -0.09
N ALA A 10 7.13 -11.46 -0.16
CA ALA A 10 7.17 -12.40 0.96
C ALA A 10 7.61 -11.72 2.24
N GLN A 11 8.55 -10.78 2.12
CA GLN A 11 9.02 -10.05 3.28
C GLN A 11 7.91 -9.20 3.90
N GLU A 12 7.12 -8.56 3.06
CA GLU A 12 6.00 -7.77 3.54
C GLU A 12 4.94 -8.64 4.20
N ARG A 13 4.75 -9.82 3.66
CA ARG A 13 3.81 -10.76 4.27
C ARG A 13 4.27 -11.14 5.68
N MET A 14 5.56 -11.37 5.85
CA MET A 14 6.09 -11.68 7.17
C MET A 14 5.93 -10.49 8.11
N GLU A 15 6.08 -9.30 7.58
CA GLU A 15 5.89 -8.09 8.37
C GLU A 15 4.46 -8.01 8.87
N ILE A 16 3.50 -8.33 8.01
CA ILE A 16 2.10 -8.33 8.42
C ILE A 16 1.87 -9.30 9.56
N GLU A 17 2.43 -10.49 9.45
CA GLU A 17 2.25 -11.48 10.50
C GLU A 17 2.86 -11.02 11.81
N ALA A 18 4.03 -10.41 11.74
CA ALA A 18 4.68 -9.91 12.95
C ALA A 18 3.83 -8.81 13.59
N ILE A 19 3.28 -7.92 12.78
CA ILE A 19 2.43 -6.85 13.29
C ILE A 19 1.22 -7.43 14.02
N LEU A 20 0.61 -8.43 13.44
CA LEU A 20 -0.57 -9.04 14.03
C LEU A 20 -0.23 -9.75 15.33
N LEU A 21 0.91 -10.43 15.38
CA LEU A 21 1.31 -11.14 16.58
C LEU A 21 1.62 -10.17 17.73
N ASP A 22 2.30 -9.07 17.39
CA ASP A 22 2.70 -8.09 18.41
C ASP A 22 1.58 -7.10 18.70
N ARG A 23 0.56 -7.06 17.88
CA ARG A 23 -0.51 -6.06 17.99
C ARG A 23 0.07 -4.67 18.00
N ASP A 24 1.01 -4.45 17.09
CA ASP A 24 1.71 -3.17 17.02
C ASP A 24 0.88 -2.22 16.16
N LEU A 25 0.12 -1.38 16.82
CA LEU A 25 -0.82 -0.49 16.11
C LEU A 25 -0.08 0.53 15.28
N GLU A 26 1.03 1.04 15.76
CA GLU A 26 1.77 2.04 15.00
C GLU A 26 2.38 1.43 13.75
N ALA A 27 2.93 0.24 13.88
CA ALA A 27 3.48 -0.43 12.71
C ALA A 27 2.37 -0.76 11.72
N ALA A 28 1.20 -1.14 12.22
CA ALA A 28 0.07 -1.43 11.35
C ALA A 28 -0.34 -0.19 10.58
N LEU A 29 -0.42 0.95 11.24
CA LEU A 29 -0.77 2.20 10.57
C LEU A 29 0.26 2.56 9.52
N ALA A 30 1.54 2.42 9.83
CA ALA A 30 2.59 2.73 8.88
C ALA A 30 2.50 1.81 7.67
N PHE A 31 2.24 0.54 7.92
CA PHE A 31 2.11 -0.41 6.83
C PHE A 31 0.92 -0.08 5.94
N LEU A 32 -0.20 0.25 6.54
CA LEU A 32 -1.39 0.61 5.77
C LEU A 32 -1.15 1.86 4.93
N LYS A 33 -0.42 2.82 5.46
CA LYS A 33 -0.09 4.00 4.68
C LYS A 33 0.74 3.66 3.46
N ARG A 34 1.70 2.75 3.62
CA ARG A 34 2.51 2.33 2.49
C ARG A 34 1.66 1.64 1.43
N ILE A 35 0.72 0.81 1.88
CA ILE A 35 -0.17 0.12 0.95
C ILE A 35 -1.05 1.13 0.23
N LYS A 36 -1.57 2.09 0.96
CA LYS A 36 -2.41 3.12 0.34
C LYS A 36 -1.64 3.89 -0.71
N ASP A 37 -0.40 4.26 -0.41
CA ASP A 37 0.43 4.97 -1.37
C ASP A 37 0.64 4.12 -2.62
N ARG A 38 0.85 2.83 -2.44
CA ARG A 38 1.05 1.92 -3.55
C ARG A 38 -0.19 1.86 -4.43
N ILE A 39 -1.36 1.83 -3.81
CA ILE A 39 -2.62 1.81 -4.55
C ILE A 39 -2.78 3.10 -5.34
N GLU A 40 -2.53 4.23 -4.70
CA GLU A 40 -2.68 5.51 -5.36
C GLU A 40 -1.70 5.66 -6.51
N ASP A 41 -0.49 5.19 -6.31
CA ASP A 41 0.51 5.27 -7.37
C ASP A 41 0.08 4.45 -8.57
N ARG A 42 -0.49 3.30 -8.33
CA ARG A 42 -0.95 2.44 -9.40
C ARG A 42 -2.10 3.09 -10.15
N GLU A 43 -3.01 3.70 -9.43
CA GLU A 43 -4.14 4.39 -10.08
C GLU A 43 -3.65 5.59 -10.87
N ARG A 44 -2.66 6.29 -10.33
CA ARG A 44 -2.13 7.46 -11.00
C ARG A 44 -1.49 7.06 -12.33
N LYS A 45 -0.77 5.98 -12.33
CA LYS A 45 -0.15 5.50 -13.55
C LYS A 45 -1.19 5.14 -14.59
N GLY A 46 -2.26 4.55 -14.14
CA GLY A 46 -3.32 4.17 -15.05
C GLY A 46 -3.97 5.36 -15.69
N MET A 47 -4.09 6.45 -14.96
CA MET A 47 -4.74 7.65 -15.47
C MET A 47 -3.84 8.48 -16.35
N ARG A 48 -2.57 8.55 -16.06
CA ARG A 48 -1.62 9.31 -16.83
C ARG A 48 -1.93 10.77 -16.84
N SER A 49 -2.39 11.30 -16.07
CA SER A 49 -2.64 12.71 -16.22
C SER A 49 -1.41 13.51 -15.99
N HIS A 50 -1.37 13.89 -16.26
CA HIS A 50 -0.75 14.70 -16.03
C HIS A 50 -0.43 15.48 -15.53
N LEU A 51 -0.60 15.61 -15.40
CA LEU A 51 -0.47 16.42 -14.96
C LEU A 51 0.04 16.98 -14.27
N ASP A 52 0.16 16.92 -14.15
CA ASP A 52 0.41 17.59 -13.44
C ASP A 52 1.18 18.19 -13.19
N CYS A 53 1.22 18.52 -13.47
CA CYS A 53 1.72 19.23 -13.23
C CYS A 53 2.21 19.87 -12.71
N LYS A 54 2.31 20.04 -12.51
CA LYS A 54 2.57 20.83 -12.03
C LYS A 54 3.12 21.08 -11.78
#